data_5a8d21728cfaaf3ed37677648ad9ba58
#
_entry.id   5a8d21728cfaaf3ed37677648ad9ba58
#
_cell.length_a   1.000
_cell.length_b   1.000
_cell.length_c   1.000
_cell.angle_alpha   90.00
_cell.angle_beta   90.00
_cell.angle_gamma   90.00
#
_symmetry.space_group_name_H-M   'P 1'
#
loop_
_entity.id
_entity.type
_entity.pdbx_description
1 polymer ?
#
loop_
_entity_poly.entity_id
_entity_poly.type
_entity_poly.pdbx_seq_one_letter_code
_entity_poly.pdbx_strand_id
1 'polypeptide(L)'
;MPPSPMPSAKLRCARGAQLARLPDAHGKVDLAAMLADLAGRGVNELHVEAGHKLNASLLRAGLVDELLVYLAPKLLGLGREMAAFGPLHSLAEALPFEFTQVERIGADLRILARPPGRADFLDN
;
A
#
# COMPACT_ATOMS: atom_id res chain seq x y z
N MET A 1 -13.46 40.25 -7.18
CA MET A 1 -13.57 38.79 -7.28
C MET A 1 -12.22 38.18 -6.95
N PRO A 2 -12.11 37.35 -5.93
CA PRO A 2 -10.85 36.73 -5.66
C PRO A 2 -10.47 35.78 -6.81
N PRO A 3 -9.17 35.62 -7.17
CA PRO A 3 -8.77 34.71 -8.22
C PRO A 3 -9.16 33.28 -7.82
N SER A 4 -9.64 32.52 -8.79
CA SER A 4 -9.93 31.09 -8.57
C SER A 4 -8.67 30.38 -8.07
N PRO A 5 -8.77 29.54 -7.03
CA PRO A 5 -7.60 28.81 -6.56
C PRO A 5 -7.00 28.00 -7.71
N MET A 6 -5.70 28.08 -7.85
CA MET A 6 -4.96 27.30 -8.86
C MET A 6 -5.24 25.81 -8.63
N PRO A 7 -5.60 25.03 -9.66
CA PRO A 7 -5.77 23.59 -9.52
C PRO A 7 -4.58 22.96 -8.80
N SER A 8 -4.82 22.09 -7.85
CA SER A 8 -3.79 21.47 -7.02
C SER A 8 -2.67 20.82 -7.85
N ALA A 9 -3.01 20.30 -9.03
CA ALA A 9 -2.06 19.72 -9.98
C ALA A 9 -1.05 20.76 -10.51
N LYS A 10 -1.53 21.93 -10.95
CA LYS A 10 -0.66 23.01 -11.44
C LYS A 10 0.29 23.52 -10.35
N LEU A 11 -0.23 23.64 -9.13
CA LEU A 11 0.59 24.10 -8.00
C LEU A 11 1.71 23.09 -7.66
N ARG A 12 1.44 21.79 -7.73
CA ARG A 12 2.46 20.75 -7.50
C ARG A 12 3.54 20.76 -8.59
N CYS A 13 3.16 20.87 -9.86
CA CYS A 13 4.12 20.98 -10.96
C CYS A 13 5.00 22.22 -10.82
N ALA A 14 4.45 23.37 -10.41
CA ALA A 14 5.22 24.58 -10.19
C ALA A 14 6.27 24.43 -9.09
N ARG A 15 6.10 23.48 -8.17
CA ARG A 15 7.03 23.14 -7.09
C ARG A 15 7.97 21.97 -7.43
N GLY A 16 8.06 21.57 -8.70
CA GLY A 16 8.95 20.51 -9.17
C GLY A 16 8.39 19.09 -9.08
N ALA A 17 7.11 18.92 -8.73
CA ALA A 17 6.48 17.61 -8.77
C ALA A 17 6.18 17.19 -10.21
N GLN A 18 6.38 15.94 -10.51
CA GLN A 18 5.96 15.33 -11.76
C GLN A 18 4.57 14.71 -11.59
N LEU A 19 3.73 14.86 -12.61
CA LEU A 19 2.39 14.30 -12.61
C LEU A 19 2.22 13.34 -13.77
N ALA A 20 1.71 12.16 -13.47
CA ALA A 20 1.28 11.18 -14.45
C ALA A 20 -0.22 10.93 -14.28
N ARG A 21 -0.94 10.78 -15.39
CA ARG A 21 -2.34 10.39 -15.38
C ARG A 21 -2.46 8.94 -15.80
N LEU A 22 -2.91 8.12 -14.89
CA LEU A 22 -3.06 6.68 -15.07
C LEU A 22 -4.45 6.27 -14.56
N PRO A 23 -5.53 6.70 -15.27
CA PRO A 23 -6.88 6.45 -14.81
C PRO A 23 -7.29 5.00 -15.04
N ASP A 24 -8.04 4.45 -14.09
CA ASP A 24 -8.79 3.22 -14.28
C ASP A 24 -10.15 3.49 -14.95
N ALA A 25 -10.97 2.44 -15.10
CA ALA A 25 -12.30 2.54 -15.71
C ALA A 25 -13.28 3.43 -14.92
N HIS A 26 -12.98 3.74 -13.66
CA HIS A 26 -13.82 4.54 -12.76
C HIS A 26 -13.26 5.95 -12.48
N GLY A 27 -12.22 6.38 -13.19
CA GLY A 27 -11.58 7.68 -13.01
C GLY A 27 -10.67 7.75 -11.78
N LYS A 28 -10.36 6.63 -11.14
CA LYS A 28 -9.36 6.51 -10.08
C LYS A 28 -8.02 6.14 -10.67
N VAL A 29 -6.98 6.08 -9.85
CA VAL A 29 -5.66 5.64 -10.30
C VAL A 29 -5.67 4.14 -10.55
N ASP A 30 -5.21 3.73 -11.74
CA ASP A 30 -4.90 2.34 -12.04
C ASP A 30 -3.59 1.98 -11.33
N LEU A 31 -3.69 1.21 -10.25
CA LEU A 31 -2.54 0.90 -9.40
C LEU A 31 -1.50 0.02 -10.10
N ALA A 32 -1.94 -0.94 -10.91
CA ALA A 32 -1.02 -1.76 -11.68
C ALA A 32 -0.24 -0.93 -12.71
N ALA A 33 -0.93 -0.02 -13.41
CA ALA A 33 -0.29 0.92 -14.33
C ALA A 33 0.68 1.87 -13.61
N MET A 34 0.33 2.32 -12.42
CA MET A 34 1.20 3.14 -11.58
C MET A 34 2.50 2.40 -11.24
N LEU A 35 2.41 1.16 -10.80
CA LEU A 35 3.60 0.36 -10.48
C LEU A 35 4.47 0.10 -11.71
N ALA A 36 3.84 -0.17 -12.86
CA ALA A 36 4.56 -0.34 -14.12
C ALA A 36 5.27 0.95 -14.56
N ASP A 37 4.64 2.10 -14.40
CA ASP A 37 5.25 3.42 -14.69
C ASP A 37 6.45 3.68 -13.78
N LEU A 38 6.33 3.41 -12.48
CA LEU A 38 7.44 3.55 -11.55
C LEU A 38 8.60 2.61 -11.88
N ALA A 39 8.30 1.35 -12.23
CA ALA A 39 9.31 0.40 -12.67
C ALA A 39 10.04 0.87 -13.93
N GLY A 40 9.32 1.43 -14.89
CA GLY A 40 9.90 2.04 -16.09
C GLY A 40 10.80 3.23 -15.81
N ARG A 41 10.63 3.88 -14.66
CA ARG A 41 11.48 4.97 -14.18
C ARG A 41 12.66 4.50 -13.33
N GLY A 42 12.86 3.18 -13.19
CA GLY A 42 13.96 2.59 -12.46
C GLY A 42 13.68 2.30 -10.98
N VAL A 43 12.42 2.37 -10.55
CA VAL A 43 12.05 1.99 -9.18
C VAL A 43 11.98 0.48 -9.10
N ASN A 44 12.87 -0.13 -8.32
CA ASN A 44 12.93 -1.58 -8.11
C ASN A 44 12.15 -2.01 -6.88
N GLU A 45 12.05 -1.16 -5.89
CA GLU A 45 11.35 -1.43 -4.64
C GLU A 45 10.54 -0.19 -4.26
N LEU A 46 9.27 -0.40 -3.94
CA LEU A 46 8.37 0.65 -3.48
C LEU A 46 7.89 0.33 -2.06
N HIS A 47 8.28 1.17 -1.11
CA HIS A 47 7.78 1.12 0.25
C HIS A 47 6.53 2.00 0.35
N VAL A 48 5.39 1.39 0.67
CA VAL A 48 4.10 2.09 0.76
C VAL A 48 3.72 2.27 2.23
N GLU A 49 3.69 3.50 2.67
CA GLU A 49 3.15 3.91 3.97
C GLU A 49 1.87 4.70 3.73
N ALA A 50 0.77 4.00 3.57
CA ALA A 50 -0.51 4.60 3.19
C ALA A 50 -1.58 4.40 4.25
N GLY A 51 -2.73 5.02 4.04
CA GLY A 51 -3.90 4.80 4.85
C GLY A 51 -4.62 3.49 4.52
N HIS A 52 -5.60 3.14 5.33
CA HIS A 52 -6.32 1.86 5.25
C HIS A 52 -7.01 1.60 3.90
N LYS A 53 -7.45 2.66 3.20
CA LYS A 53 -8.15 2.51 1.91
C LYS A 53 -7.19 2.12 0.78
N LEU A 54 -6.05 2.79 0.66
CA LEU A 54 -5.06 2.46 -0.37
C LEU A 54 -4.41 1.11 -0.08
N ASN A 55 -4.12 0.81 1.17
CA ASN A 55 -3.63 -0.51 1.56
C ASN A 55 -4.59 -1.62 1.11
N ALA A 56 -5.89 -1.45 1.36
CA ALA A 56 -6.89 -2.41 0.92
C ALA A 56 -6.95 -2.55 -0.60
N SER A 57 -6.86 -1.45 -1.34
CA SER A 57 -6.87 -1.48 -2.80
C SER A 57 -5.68 -2.24 -3.39
N LEU A 58 -4.50 -2.01 -2.85
CA LEU A 58 -3.29 -2.73 -3.26
C LEU A 58 -3.38 -4.24 -2.93
N LEU A 59 -3.88 -4.56 -1.75
CA LEU A 59 -4.07 -5.95 -1.32
C LEU A 59 -5.10 -6.68 -2.19
N ARG A 60 -6.27 -6.05 -2.43
CA ARG A 60 -7.31 -6.66 -3.30
C ARG A 60 -6.84 -6.88 -4.73
N ALA A 61 -6.00 -5.98 -5.23
CA ALA A 61 -5.46 -6.10 -6.59
C ALA A 61 -4.29 -7.11 -6.70
N GLY A 62 -3.86 -7.71 -5.58
CA GLY A 62 -2.75 -8.67 -5.58
C GLY A 62 -1.39 -8.04 -5.87
N LEU A 63 -1.22 -6.75 -5.58
CA LEU A 63 -0.02 -5.98 -5.92
C LEU A 63 0.97 -5.85 -4.76
N VAL A 64 0.74 -6.54 -3.66
CA VAL A 64 1.59 -6.49 -2.48
C VAL A 64 2.49 -7.73 -2.45
N ASP A 65 3.79 -7.51 -2.46
CA ASP A 65 4.79 -8.58 -2.36
C ASP A 65 5.17 -8.89 -0.93
N GLU A 66 5.14 -7.89 -0.05
CA GLU A 66 5.51 -8.06 1.35
C GLU A 66 4.77 -7.07 2.24
N LEU A 67 4.35 -7.53 3.41
CA LEU A 67 3.87 -6.69 4.50
C LEU A 67 4.95 -6.56 5.57
N LEU A 68 5.22 -5.33 5.99
CA LEU A 68 6.02 -5.03 7.17
C LEU A 68 5.08 -4.50 8.25
N VAL A 69 4.95 -5.24 9.35
CA VAL A 69 4.06 -4.89 10.45
C VAL A 69 4.85 -4.72 11.74
N TYR A 70 4.65 -3.60 12.40
CA TYR A 70 5.10 -3.38 13.77
C TYR A 70 3.92 -3.52 14.70
N LEU A 71 4.02 -4.45 15.64
CA LEU A 71 2.96 -4.72 16.62
C LEU A 71 3.45 -4.31 18.01
N ALA A 72 2.80 -3.27 18.57
CA ALA A 72 3.03 -2.86 19.95
C ALA A 72 2.17 -3.69 20.91
N PRO A 73 2.66 -4.04 22.11
CA PRO A 73 1.88 -4.78 23.11
C PRO A 73 0.92 -3.86 23.87
N LYS A 74 0.04 -3.18 23.14
CA LYS A 74 -0.93 -2.22 23.70
C LYS A 74 -2.28 -2.40 23.06
N LEU A 75 -3.33 -2.26 23.87
CA LEU A 75 -4.70 -2.24 23.42
C LEU A 75 -5.19 -0.79 23.45
N LEU A 76 -5.60 -0.28 22.30
CA LEU A 76 -6.03 1.11 22.15
C LEU A 76 -7.56 1.28 22.09
N GLY A 77 -8.30 0.19 21.95
CA GLY A 77 -9.75 0.24 21.74
C GLY A 77 -10.08 0.61 20.29
N LEU A 78 -10.98 1.58 20.11
CA LEU A 78 -11.36 2.03 18.78
C LEU A 78 -10.18 2.71 18.07
N GLY A 79 -9.95 2.33 16.83
CA GLY A 79 -8.87 2.88 16.03
C GLY A 79 -9.08 2.63 14.55
N ARG A 80 -8.11 3.02 13.74
CA ARG A 80 -8.13 2.72 12.31
C ARG A 80 -7.59 1.32 12.06
N GLU A 81 -8.26 0.61 11.18
CA GLU A 81 -7.78 -0.66 10.64
C GLU A 81 -6.56 -0.43 9.73
N MET A 82 -5.69 -1.42 9.62
CA MET A 82 -4.52 -1.33 8.73
C MET A 82 -4.91 -1.42 7.26
N ALA A 83 -6.06 -2.03 6.95
CA ALA A 83 -6.62 -2.11 5.60
C ALA A 83 -8.15 -2.18 5.69
N ALA A 84 -8.85 -1.36 4.90
CA ALA A 84 -10.33 -1.35 4.83
C ALA A 84 -10.81 -2.55 3.98
N PHE A 85 -10.66 -3.74 4.53
CA PHE A 85 -10.87 -5.00 3.84
C PHE A 85 -12.13 -5.70 4.36
N GLY A 86 -13.06 -5.95 3.50
CA GLY A 86 -14.32 -6.60 3.88
C GLY A 86 -15.54 -5.68 3.74
N PRO A 87 -16.70 -6.11 4.25
CA PRO A 87 -16.86 -7.34 5.03
C PRO A 87 -16.65 -8.60 4.20
N LEU A 88 -16.05 -9.63 4.83
CA LEU A 88 -15.92 -10.95 4.24
C LEU A 88 -17.13 -11.80 4.62
N HIS A 89 -17.60 -12.63 3.69
CA HIS A 89 -18.74 -13.51 3.92
C HIS A 89 -18.32 -14.85 4.54
N SER A 90 -17.05 -15.23 4.43
CA SER A 90 -16.48 -16.43 5.02
C SER A 90 -14.98 -16.26 5.26
N LEU A 91 -14.41 -17.11 6.14
CA LEU A 91 -12.95 -17.14 6.34
C LEU A 91 -12.17 -17.55 5.09
N ALA A 92 -12.80 -18.28 4.18
CA ALA A 92 -12.17 -18.67 2.92
C ALA A 92 -11.85 -17.47 2.01
N GLU A 93 -12.53 -16.34 2.18
CA GLU A 93 -12.27 -15.09 1.45
C GLU A 93 -11.13 -14.27 2.05
N ALA A 94 -10.60 -14.66 3.22
CA ALA A 94 -9.47 -13.99 3.82
C ALA A 94 -8.23 -14.11 2.94
N LEU A 95 -7.42 -13.04 2.89
CA LEU A 95 -6.15 -13.06 2.17
C LEU A 95 -5.09 -13.72 3.07
N PRO A 96 -4.55 -14.88 2.68
CA PRO A 96 -3.52 -15.54 3.44
C PRO A 96 -2.16 -14.88 3.24
N PHE A 97 -1.35 -14.87 4.30
CA PHE A 97 0.05 -14.49 4.29
C PHE A 97 0.84 -15.53 5.09
N GLU A 98 2.11 -15.64 4.79
CA GLU A 98 3.06 -16.45 5.54
C GLU A 98 4.06 -15.53 6.22
N PHE A 99 4.29 -15.74 7.53
CA PHE A 99 5.34 -15.02 8.22
C PHE A 99 6.70 -15.54 7.77
N THR A 100 7.54 -14.65 7.27
CA THR A 100 8.91 -14.96 6.86
C THR A 100 9.91 -14.56 7.92
N GLN A 101 9.59 -13.56 8.74
CA GLN A 101 10.43 -13.13 9.84
C GLN A 101 9.58 -12.55 10.96
N VAL A 102 9.88 -12.92 12.18
CA VAL A 102 9.28 -12.31 13.38
C VAL A 102 10.43 -12.06 14.36
N GLU A 103 10.62 -10.81 14.74
CA GLU A 103 11.68 -10.44 15.67
C GLU A 103 11.18 -9.41 16.69
N ARG A 104 11.81 -9.39 17.85
CA ARG A 104 11.52 -8.41 18.87
C ARG A 104 12.40 -7.18 18.67
N ILE A 105 11.76 -5.99 18.61
CA ILE A 105 12.43 -4.69 18.53
C ILE A 105 12.01 -3.90 19.76
N GLY A 106 12.87 -3.86 20.78
CA GLY A 106 12.49 -3.29 22.06
C GLY A 106 11.30 -4.03 22.67
N ALA A 107 10.21 -3.33 22.94
CA ALA A 107 8.96 -3.91 23.44
C ALA A 107 8.04 -4.43 22.32
N ASP A 108 8.30 -4.08 21.06
CA ASP A 108 7.45 -4.36 19.93
C ASP A 108 7.87 -5.62 19.18
N LEU A 109 7.01 -6.11 18.31
CA LEU A 109 7.35 -7.12 17.32
C LEU A 109 7.43 -6.47 15.93
N ARG A 110 8.47 -6.85 15.18
CA ARG A 110 8.60 -6.54 13.75
C ARG A 110 8.33 -7.84 12.98
N ILE A 111 7.35 -7.79 12.10
CA ILE A 111 6.86 -8.96 11.37
C ILE A 111 6.95 -8.68 9.88
N LEU A 112 7.61 -9.58 9.16
CA LEU A 112 7.55 -9.64 7.70
C LEU A 112 6.64 -10.79 7.30
N ALA A 113 5.72 -10.52 6.39
CA ALA A 113 4.79 -11.50 5.87
C ALA A 113 4.65 -11.35 4.36
N ARG A 114 4.59 -12.45 3.66
CA ARG A 114 4.47 -12.49 2.19
C ARG A 114 3.27 -13.33 1.78
N PRO A 115 2.62 -13.01 0.65
CA PRO A 115 1.62 -13.89 0.06
C PRO A 115 2.21 -15.28 -0.23
N PRO A 116 1.43 -16.36 -0.14
CA PRO A 116 1.90 -17.69 -0.49
C PRO A 116 2.49 -17.74 -1.91
N GLY A 117 3.60 -18.44 -2.09
CA GLY A 117 4.31 -18.57 -3.37
C GLY A 117 5.21 -17.38 -3.73
N ARG A 118 5.39 -16.42 -2.82
CA ARG A 118 6.29 -15.26 -3.01
C ARG A 118 7.38 -15.16 -1.95
N ALA A 119 7.71 -16.30 -1.33
CA ALA A 119 8.72 -16.31 -0.27
C ALA A 119 10.09 -15.83 -0.75
N ASP A 120 10.44 -16.14 -2.00
CA ASP A 120 11.78 -15.97 -2.56
C ASP A 120 11.89 -14.84 -3.59
N PHE A 121 10.94 -13.90 -3.63
CA PHE A 121 10.94 -12.88 -4.69
C PHE A 121 12.12 -11.90 -4.62
N LEU A 122 12.75 -11.76 -3.47
CA LEU A 122 13.94 -10.93 -3.28
C LEU A 122 15.26 -11.70 -3.45
N ASP A 123 15.20 -13.02 -3.60
CA ASP A 123 16.40 -13.88 -3.65
C ASP A 123 16.87 -14.14 -5.10
N ASN A 124 16.29 -13.45 -6.09
CA ASN A 124 16.66 -13.55 -7.50
C ASN A 124 17.48 -12.36 -7.98
#